data_5a690b88a45b840bb11478bf8b4e8f2e
#
_entry.id   5a690b88a45b840bb11478bf8b4e8f2e
#
_cell.length_a   1.000
_cell.length_b   1.000
_cell.length_c   1.000
_cell.angle_alpha   90.00
_cell.angle_beta   90.00
_cell.angle_gamma   90.00
#
_symmetry.space_group_name_H-M   'P 1'
#
loop_
_entity.id
_entity.type
_entity.pdbx_description
1 polymer ?
#
loop_
_entity_poly.entity_id
_entity_poly.type
_entity_poly.pdbx_seq_one_letter_code
_entity_poly.pdbx_strand_id
1 'polypeptide(L)'
;MKPGYVGPLLLLTIGFILLFNNLGSLPWEIWGSLWQYWPVILILSGIQILARRSESGIMYVLAVILSILLITGTIFLAWNGYPAPDALEKSLRWSIFNNSHPGDNNFDFADLDNSDFSNSMLNGANMNFASMQNANFSNSSLDGANMNFADLKYSDLSYANLDGANLNFANLDGANMTGARMEGANYGFARTSKSTICPDSRNGPCW
;
A
#
# COMPACT_ATOMS: atom_id res chain seq x y z
N MET A 1 18.21 31.92 26.06
CA MET A 1 17.52 30.90 25.22
C MET A 1 18.33 29.62 25.24
N LYS A 2 17.70 28.48 25.55
CA LYS A 2 18.37 27.17 25.47
C LYS A 2 18.68 26.86 23.99
N PRO A 3 19.86 26.33 23.64
CA PRO A 3 20.20 25.98 22.27
C PRO A 3 19.27 24.87 21.74
N GLY A 4 19.02 24.87 20.43
CA GLY A 4 18.28 23.79 19.79
C GLY A 4 19.17 22.55 19.69
N TYR A 5 18.65 21.39 20.02
CA TYR A 5 19.39 20.12 20.00
C TYR A 5 18.99 19.21 18.82
N VAL A 6 17.80 19.40 18.23
CA VAL A 6 17.31 18.52 17.16
C VAL A 6 18.18 18.58 15.93
N GLY A 7 18.56 19.77 15.48
CA GLY A 7 19.44 19.93 14.33
C GLY A 7 20.80 19.23 14.49
N PRO A 8 21.56 19.53 15.55
CA PRO A 8 22.83 18.84 15.83
C PRO A 8 22.67 17.32 15.96
N LEU A 9 21.60 16.85 16.60
CA LEU A 9 21.33 15.42 16.76
C LEU A 9 21.06 14.73 15.44
N LEU A 10 20.25 15.34 14.55
CA LEU A 10 19.99 14.81 13.21
C LEU A 10 21.26 14.77 12.36
N LEU A 11 22.07 15.82 12.38
CA LEU A 11 23.34 15.86 11.64
C LEU A 11 24.30 14.75 12.10
N LEU A 12 24.39 14.54 13.41
CA LEU A 12 25.21 13.49 14.00
C LEU A 12 24.71 12.10 13.57
N THR A 13 23.39 11.89 13.57
CA THR A 13 22.77 10.65 13.12
C THR A 13 23.04 10.38 11.63
N ILE A 14 22.87 11.39 10.77
CA ILE A 14 23.17 11.29 9.34
C ILE A 14 24.66 10.95 9.13
N GLY A 15 25.56 11.61 9.88
CA GLY A 15 26.99 11.35 9.81
C GLY A 15 27.33 9.89 10.21
N PHE A 16 26.71 9.36 11.25
CA PHE A 16 26.87 7.95 11.64
C PHE A 16 26.38 6.99 10.54
N ILE A 17 25.19 7.21 9.97
CA ILE A 17 24.64 6.36 8.91
C ILE A 17 25.58 6.36 7.70
N LEU A 18 26.07 7.55 7.27
CA LEU A 18 27.02 7.68 6.15
C LEU A 18 28.35 6.96 6.44
N LEU A 19 28.85 7.06 7.67
CA LEU A 19 30.06 6.38 8.08
C LEU A 19 29.90 4.85 7.98
N PHE A 20 28.81 4.30 8.50
CA PHE A 20 28.52 2.86 8.45
C PHE A 20 28.19 2.36 7.04
N ASN A 21 27.56 3.17 6.19
CA ASN A 21 27.44 2.87 4.76
C ASN A 21 28.80 2.73 4.09
N ASN A 22 29.72 3.68 4.37
CA ASN A 22 31.06 3.67 3.78
C ASN A 22 31.92 2.51 4.29
N LEU A 23 31.68 2.03 5.52
CA LEU A 23 32.32 0.83 6.08
C LEU A 23 31.69 -0.49 5.60
N GLY A 24 30.66 -0.44 4.74
CA GLY A 24 29.94 -1.61 4.23
C GLY A 24 29.07 -2.33 5.28
N SER A 25 28.92 -1.75 6.45
CA SER A 25 28.11 -2.34 7.54
C SER A 25 26.61 -2.06 7.40
N LEU A 26 26.21 -1.05 6.60
CA LEU A 26 24.84 -0.69 6.29
C LEU A 26 24.63 -0.65 4.77
N PRO A 27 23.53 -1.22 4.26
CA PRO A 27 23.20 -1.12 2.84
C PRO A 27 22.73 0.31 2.48
N TRP A 28 22.95 0.73 1.24
CA TRP A 28 22.55 2.06 0.77
C TRP A 28 21.03 2.22 0.67
N GLU A 29 20.29 1.12 0.54
CA GLU A 29 18.82 1.08 0.47
C GLU A 29 18.13 1.64 1.73
N ILE A 30 18.87 1.71 2.86
CA ILE A 30 18.34 2.28 4.11
C ILE A 30 17.89 3.74 3.95
N TRP A 31 18.49 4.50 3.01
CA TRP A 31 18.08 5.88 2.76
C TRP A 31 16.67 5.99 2.20
N GLY A 32 16.27 5.06 1.32
CA GLY A 32 14.90 4.95 0.81
C GLY A 32 13.91 4.70 1.94
N SER A 33 14.23 3.75 2.84
CA SER A 33 13.40 3.43 3.99
C SER A 33 13.32 4.58 5.00
N LEU A 34 14.42 5.28 5.27
CA LEU A 34 14.45 6.40 6.22
C LEU A 34 13.65 7.61 5.74
N TRP A 35 13.58 7.85 4.42
CA TRP A 35 12.80 8.95 3.87
C TRP A 35 11.31 8.87 4.26
N GLN A 36 10.78 7.69 4.46
CA GLN A 36 9.39 7.47 4.84
C GLN A 36 9.07 7.94 6.27
N TYR A 37 10.11 8.08 7.11
CA TYR A 37 9.97 8.55 8.49
C TYR A 37 10.12 10.08 8.64
N TRP A 38 10.07 10.85 7.51
CA TRP A 38 10.13 12.32 7.57
C TRP A 38 9.14 12.97 8.56
N PRO A 39 7.94 12.42 8.85
CA PRO A 39 7.05 13.02 9.84
C PRO A 39 7.64 13.02 11.26
N VAL A 40 8.58 12.11 11.56
CA VAL A 40 9.29 12.09 12.83
C VAL A 40 10.08 13.39 13.04
N ILE A 41 10.59 13.99 11.96
CA ILE A 41 11.31 15.27 12.01
C ILE A 41 10.39 16.40 12.50
N LEU A 42 9.12 16.39 12.09
CA LEU A 42 8.11 17.35 12.56
C LEU A 42 7.81 17.16 14.06
N ILE A 43 7.67 15.90 14.49
CA ILE A 43 7.44 15.54 15.89
C ILE A 43 8.62 16.01 16.75
N LEU A 44 9.86 15.72 16.31
CA LEU A 44 11.08 16.16 16.99
C LEU A 44 11.17 17.68 17.10
N SER A 45 10.80 18.39 16.02
CA SER A 45 10.77 19.86 16.00
C SER A 45 9.72 20.40 17.00
N GLY A 46 8.55 19.78 17.07
CA GLY A 46 7.50 20.12 18.04
C GLY A 46 7.96 19.91 19.48
N ILE A 47 8.56 18.75 19.78
CA ILE A 47 9.14 18.45 21.11
C ILE A 47 10.19 19.48 21.48
N GLN A 48 11.06 19.88 20.55
CA GLN A 48 12.07 20.90 20.78
C GLN A 48 11.46 22.26 21.13
N ILE A 49 10.42 22.68 20.41
CA ILE A 49 9.74 23.96 20.68
C ILE A 49 9.12 23.95 22.08
N LEU A 50 8.43 22.88 22.47
CA LEU A 50 7.85 22.72 23.80
C LEU A 50 8.91 22.71 24.90
N ALA A 51 10.01 21.98 24.69
CA ALA A 51 11.11 21.90 25.65
C ALA A 51 11.82 23.25 25.84
N ARG A 52 11.95 24.05 24.78
CA ARG A 52 12.54 25.42 24.88
C ARG A 52 11.67 26.39 25.68
N ARG A 53 10.34 26.20 25.63
CA ARG A 53 9.37 27.06 26.30
C ARG A 53 9.22 26.71 27.77
N SER A 54 9.64 25.50 28.16
CA SER A 54 9.61 25.05 29.55
C SER A 54 10.76 25.67 30.35
N GLU A 55 10.47 26.24 31.51
CA GLU A 55 11.47 26.75 32.46
C GLU A 55 12.16 25.60 33.22
N SER A 56 11.57 24.41 33.24
CA SER A 56 12.10 23.23 33.92
C SER A 56 13.26 22.58 33.14
N GLY A 57 14.42 22.46 33.80
CA GLY A 57 15.57 21.74 33.27
C GLY A 57 15.27 20.25 33.06
N ILE A 58 14.43 19.65 33.89
CA ILE A 58 14.00 18.23 33.79
C ILE A 58 13.23 17.99 32.52
N MET A 59 12.29 18.87 32.14
CA MET A 59 11.51 18.75 30.93
C MET A 59 12.40 18.81 29.65
N TYR A 60 13.46 19.63 29.71
CA TYR A 60 14.43 19.68 28.62
C TYR A 60 15.19 18.35 28.48
N VAL A 61 15.68 17.79 29.57
CA VAL A 61 16.40 16.50 29.58
C VAL A 61 15.48 15.36 29.09
N LEU A 62 14.24 15.31 29.57
CA LEU A 62 13.26 14.32 29.11
C LEU A 62 12.98 14.43 27.60
N ALA A 63 12.86 15.65 27.09
CA ALA A 63 12.66 15.88 25.66
C ALA A 63 13.86 15.41 24.82
N VAL A 64 15.08 15.59 25.31
CA VAL A 64 16.30 15.08 24.63
C VAL A 64 16.30 13.55 24.62
N ILE A 65 16.02 12.91 25.76
CA ILE A 65 15.96 11.45 25.85
C ILE A 65 14.88 10.89 24.91
N LEU A 66 13.69 11.48 24.90
CA LEU A 66 12.60 11.05 24.01
C LEU A 66 13.00 11.19 22.53
N SER A 67 13.68 12.28 22.18
CA SER A 67 14.16 12.49 20.79
C SER A 67 15.19 11.44 20.38
N ILE A 68 16.10 11.06 21.27
CA ILE A 68 17.07 9.99 21.01
C ILE A 68 16.36 8.65 20.82
N LEU A 69 15.39 8.31 21.67
CA LEU A 69 14.62 7.08 21.57
C LEU A 69 13.82 7.01 20.26
N LEU A 70 13.22 8.11 19.82
CA LEU A 70 12.49 8.16 18.54
C LEU A 70 13.43 7.96 17.35
N ILE A 71 14.58 8.61 17.35
CA ILE A 71 15.57 8.47 16.26
C ILE A 71 16.13 7.05 16.22
N THR A 72 16.55 6.51 17.36
CA THR A 72 17.08 5.14 17.40
C THR A 72 16.03 4.09 17.06
N GLY A 73 14.78 4.31 17.49
CA GLY A 73 13.65 3.45 17.15
C GLY A 73 13.36 3.45 15.64
N THR A 74 13.36 4.61 14.99
CA THR A 74 13.15 4.70 13.52
C THR A 74 14.27 4.03 12.73
N ILE A 75 15.52 4.19 13.17
CA ILE A 75 16.68 3.52 12.54
C ILE A 75 16.56 2.00 12.71
N PHE A 76 16.20 1.53 13.91
CA PHE A 76 16.01 0.11 14.19
C PHE A 76 14.89 -0.50 13.33
N LEU A 77 13.77 0.20 13.19
CA LEU A 77 12.67 -0.22 12.31
C LEU A 77 13.10 -0.27 10.83
N ALA A 78 13.81 0.75 10.36
CA ALA A 78 14.32 0.80 9.00
C ALA A 78 15.35 -0.31 8.72
N TRP A 79 16.19 -0.65 9.72
CA TRP A 79 17.19 -1.71 9.59
C TRP A 79 16.56 -3.12 9.54
N ASN A 80 15.58 -3.38 10.39
CA ASN A 80 14.93 -4.70 10.43
C ASN A 80 13.96 -4.95 9.27
N GLY A 81 13.93 -4.05 8.28
CA GLY A 81 13.06 -4.20 7.11
C GLY A 81 11.58 -4.23 7.49
N TYR A 82 11.22 -3.59 8.62
CA TYR A 82 9.80 -3.39 8.90
C TYR A 82 9.18 -2.66 7.72
N PRO A 83 8.09 -3.19 7.19
CA PRO A 83 7.49 -2.63 6.00
C PRO A 83 7.20 -1.16 6.24
N ALA A 84 7.51 -0.37 5.23
CA ALA A 84 7.16 1.03 5.18
C ALA A 84 5.68 1.25 5.56
N PRO A 85 5.30 2.46 5.98
CA PRO A 85 3.90 2.79 6.25
C PRO A 85 2.94 2.43 5.12
N ASP A 86 3.41 2.45 3.85
CA ASP A 86 2.71 1.96 2.67
C ASP A 86 2.47 0.44 2.72
N ALA A 87 3.44 -0.34 3.17
CA ALA A 87 3.26 -1.79 3.33
C ALA A 87 2.44 -2.14 4.58
N LEU A 88 2.49 -1.31 5.64
CA LEU A 88 1.60 -1.42 6.78
C LEU A 88 0.18 -0.98 6.37
N GLU A 89 0.04 0.08 5.60
CA GLU A 89 -1.22 0.52 5.02
C GLU A 89 -1.78 -0.56 4.08
N LYS A 90 -0.93 -1.17 3.25
CA LYS A 90 -1.29 -2.30 2.40
C LYS A 90 -1.75 -3.52 3.22
N SER A 91 -1.07 -3.85 4.32
CA SER A 91 -1.46 -4.96 5.19
C SER A 91 -2.71 -4.65 6.04
N LEU A 92 -2.88 -3.40 6.46
CA LEU A 92 -4.10 -2.94 7.16
C LEU A 92 -5.29 -2.88 6.21
N ARG A 93 -5.09 -2.42 4.98
CA ARG A 93 -6.11 -2.49 3.91
C ARG A 93 -6.54 -3.94 3.71
N TRP A 94 -5.58 -4.87 3.57
CA TRP A 94 -5.88 -6.29 3.42
C TRP A 94 -6.68 -6.85 4.61
N SER A 95 -6.33 -6.51 5.85
CA SER A 95 -7.04 -6.97 7.05
C SER A 95 -8.43 -6.36 7.21
N ILE A 96 -8.63 -5.12 6.74
CA ILE A 96 -9.94 -4.44 6.75
C ILE A 96 -10.88 -5.10 5.73
N PHE A 97 -10.37 -5.46 4.54
CA PHE A 97 -11.18 -6.07 3.48
C PHE A 97 -11.56 -7.53 3.74
N ASN A 98 -10.71 -8.28 4.47
CA ASN A 98 -10.98 -9.68 4.80
C ASN A 98 -12.13 -9.86 5.81
N ASN A 99 -12.60 -8.77 6.44
CA ASN A 99 -13.67 -8.80 7.46
C ASN A 99 -14.83 -7.84 7.15
N SER A 100 -14.83 -7.17 5.98
CA SER A 100 -15.90 -6.24 5.61
C SER A 100 -17.15 -6.98 5.15
N HIS A 101 -18.30 -6.51 5.59
CA HIS A 101 -19.59 -7.02 5.17
C HIS A 101 -19.83 -6.72 3.68
N PRO A 102 -20.46 -7.64 2.92
CA PRO A 102 -20.87 -7.35 1.55
C PRO A 102 -21.79 -6.13 1.55
N GLY A 103 -21.39 -5.08 0.83
CA GLY A 103 -22.19 -3.86 0.68
C GLY A 103 -21.53 -2.54 1.11
N ASP A 104 -20.51 -2.57 2.00
CA ASP A 104 -19.79 -1.35 2.41
C ASP A 104 -18.49 -1.12 1.61
N ASN A 105 -18.17 -1.99 0.66
CA ASN A 105 -16.93 -1.95 -0.13
C ASN A 105 -17.07 -0.97 -1.30
N ASN A 106 -16.97 0.32 -1.01
CA ASN A 106 -16.98 1.34 -2.04
C ASN A 106 -15.55 1.74 -2.41
N PHE A 107 -15.11 1.30 -3.59
CA PHE A 107 -13.80 1.59 -4.20
C PHE A 107 -13.98 2.41 -5.49
N ASP A 108 -15.08 3.13 -5.64
CA ASP A 108 -15.36 3.96 -6.79
C ASP A 108 -14.23 4.98 -7.00
N PHE A 109 -13.64 5.04 -8.19
CA PHE A 109 -12.46 5.84 -8.54
C PHE A 109 -11.19 5.55 -7.70
N ALA A 110 -11.12 4.44 -6.97
CA ALA A 110 -9.95 4.13 -6.15
C ALA A 110 -8.73 3.75 -7.01
N ASP A 111 -7.54 4.10 -6.51
CA ASP A 111 -6.27 3.57 -7.01
C ASP A 111 -5.91 2.32 -6.19
N LEU A 112 -6.08 1.17 -6.81
CA LEU A 112 -5.85 -0.17 -6.25
C LEU A 112 -4.78 -0.92 -7.05
N ASP A 113 -3.93 -0.22 -7.79
CA ASP A 113 -2.86 -0.82 -8.57
C ASP A 113 -1.92 -1.64 -7.69
N ASN A 114 -1.54 -2.81 -8.19
CA ASN A 114 -0.67 -3.77 -7.48
C ASN A 114 -1.20 -4.24 -6.12
N SER A 115 -2.47 -4.06 -5.80
CA SER A 115 -3.09 -4.52 -4.55
C SER A 115 -3.31 -6.02 -4.56
N ASP A 116 -3.27 -6.64 -3.37
CA ASP A 116 -3.55 -8.05 -3.18
C ASP A 116 -4.92 -8.25 -2.52
N PHE A 117 -5.87 -8.75 -3.30
CA PHE A 117 -7.23 -9.14 -2.91
C PHE A 117 -7.46 -10.64 -3.07
N SER A 118 -6.39 -11.43 -3.12
CA SER A 118 -6.53 -12.88 -3.26
C SER A 118 -7.32 -13.47 -2.10
N ASN A 119 -8.20 -14.42 -2.40
CA ASN A 119 -9.09 -15.08 -1.43
C ASN A 119 -10.04 -14.12 -0.68
N SER A 120 -10.26 -12.89 -1.13
CA SER A 120 -11.14 -11.92 -0.47
C SER A 120 -12.61 -12.12 -0.85
N MET A 121 -13.51 -11.66 0.03
CA MET A 121 -14.96 -11.60 -0.23
C MET A 121 -15.36 -10.16 -0.58
N LEU A 122 -15.55 -9.90 -1.87
CA LEU A 122 -15.86 -8.58 -2.45
C LEU A 122 -17.20 -8.59 -3.20
N ASN A 123 -18.14 -9.44 -2.74
CA ASN A 123 -19.45 -9.55 -3.37
C ASN A 123 -20.18 -8.21 -3.33
N GLY A 124 -20.69 -7.77 -4.47
CA GLY A 124 -21.38 -6.50 -4.60
C GLY A 124 -20.52 -5.26 -4.40
N ALA A 125 -19.19 -5.39 -4.31
CA ALA A 125 -18.29 -4.25 -4.16
C ALA A 125 -18.43 -3.28 -5.34
N ASN A 126 -18.39 -1.97 -5.05
CA ASN A 126 -18.38 -0.94 -6.08
C ASN A 126 -16.94 -0.53 -6.38
N MET A 127 -16.43 -0.94 -7.53
CA MET A 127 -15.09 -0.63 -8.06
C MET A 127 -15.19 0.08 -9.42
N ASN A 128 -16.29 0.82 -9.62
CA ASN A 128 -16.54 1.55 -10.84
C ASN A 128 -15.45 2.62 -11.06
N PHE A 129 -14.88 2.72 -12.26
CA PHE A 129 -13.72 3.58 -12.59
C PHE A 129 -12.46 3.36 -11.75
N ALA A 130 -12.34 2.30 -10.97
CA ALA A 130 -11.12 2.02 -10.20
C ALA A 130 -9.95 1.63 -11.12
N SER A 131 -8.73 2.04 -10.75
CA SER A 131 -7.50 1.52 -11.32
C SER A 131 -7.04 0.31 -10.50
N MET A 132 -6.92 -0.85 -11.16
CA MET A 132 -6.59 -2.14 -10.54
C MET A 132 -5.52 -2.88 -11.38
N GLN A 133 -4.61 -2.12 -11.99
CA GLN A 133 -3.55 -2.70 -12.81
C GLN A 133 -2.64 -3.58 -11.96
N ASN A 134 -2.31 -4.77 -12.47
CA ASN A 134 -1.50 -5.78 -11.77
C ASN A 134 -2.06 -6.19 -10.39
N ALA A 135 -3.33 -5.91 -10.08
CA ALA A 135 -3.94 -6.35 -8.83
C ALA A 135 -4.19 -7.86 -8.85
N ASN A 136 -4.07 -8.50 -7.69
CA ASN A 136 -4.29 -9.93 -7.52
C ASN A 136 -5.68 -10.16 -6.90
N PHE A 137 -6.59 -10.72 -7.67
CA PHE A 137 -7.94 -11.15 -7.25
C PHE A 137 -8.10 -12.68 -7.34
N SER A 138 -7.00 -13.43 -7.37
CA SER A 138 -7.08 -14.90 -7.50
C SER A 138 -7.89 -15.52 -6.37
N ASN A 139 -8.76 -16.46 -6.72
CA ASN A 139 -9.69 -17.13 -5.80
C ASN A 139 -10.62 -16.18 -5.00
N SER A 140 -10.78 -14.94 -5.39
CA SER A 140 -11.69 -14.01 -4.71
C SER A 140 -13.15 -14.23 -5.11
N SER A 141 -14.07 -13.79 -4.24
CA SER A 141 -15.50 -13.74 -4.56
C SER A 141 -15.89 -12.31 -4.92
N LEU A 142 -16.25 -12.10 -6.19
CA LEU A 142 -16.62 -10.83 -6.81
C LEU A 142 -18.05 -10.88 -7.37
N ASP A 143 -18.89 -11.78 -6.81
CA ASP A 143 -20.27 -11.97 -7.24
C ASP A 143 -21.05 -10.64 -7.18
N GLY A 144 -21.64 -10.25 -8.30
CA GLY A 144 -22.37 -8.99 -8.43
C GLY A 144 -21.54 -7.72 -8.27
N ALA A 145 -20.21 -7.80 -8.23
CA ALA A 145 -19.36 -6.61 -8.11
C ALA A 145 -19.49 -5.67 -9.32
N ASN A 146 -19.46 -4.36 -9.08
CA ASN A 146 -19.50 -3.35 -10.12
C ASN A 146 -18.09 -2.86 -10.47
N MET A 147 -17.54 -3.35 -11.58
CA MET A 147 -16.23 -2.98 -12.14
C MET A 147 -16.38 -2.27 -13.49
N ASN A 148 -17.50 -1.55 -13.68
CA ASN A 148 -17.76 -0.82 -14.89
C ASN A 148 -16.68 0.27 -15.10
N PHE A 149 -16.11 0.37 -16.31
CA PHE A 149 -14.97 1.25 -16.65
C PHE A 149 -13.68 1.01 -15.81
N ALA A 150 -13.56 -0.08 -15.09
CA ALA A 150 -12.36 -0.38 -14.31
C ALA A 150 -11.16 -0.70 -15.22
N ASP A 151 -9.95 -0.31 -14.78
CA ASP A 151 -8.70 -0.72 -15.44
C ASP A 151 -8.10 -1.93 -14.71
N LEU A 152 -8.35 -3.12 -15.25
CA LEU A 152 -7.89 -4.43 -14.77
C LEU A 152 -6.71 -4.97 -15.58
N LYS A 153 -5.94 -4.10 -16.19
CA LYS A 153 -4.81 -4.47 -17.03
C LYS A 153 -3.80 -5.30 -16.24
N TYR A 154 -3.43 -6.47 -16.79
CA TYR A 154 -2.47 -7.40 -16.18
C TYR A 154 -2.86 -7.93 -14.81
N SER A 155 -4.11 -7.75 -14.36
CA SER A 155 -4.60 -8.30 -13.10
C SER A 155 -4.68 -9.84 -13.15
N ASP A 156 -4.59 -10.46 -11.97
CA ASP A 156 -4.84 -11.89 -11.81
C ASP A 156 -6.25 -12.12 -11.24
N LEU A 157 -7.16 -12.56 -12.08
CA LEU A 157 -8.55 -12.94 -11.77
C LEU A 157 -8.72 -14.48 -11.82
N SER A 158 -7.62 -15.24 -11.75
CA SER A 158 -7.69 -16.70 -11.86
C SER A 158 -8.53 -17.29 -10.73
N TYR A 159 -9.44 -18.17 -11.12
CA TYR A 159 -10.40 -18.83 -10.22
C TYR A 159 -11.31 -17.87 -9.42
N ALA A 160 -11.38 -16.60 -9.78
CA ALA A 160 -12.29 -15.65 -9.16
C ALA A 160 -13.75 -15.97 -9.53
N ASN A 161 -14.66 -15.74 -8.59
CA ASN A 161 -16.09 -15.78 -8.85
C ASN A 161 -16.58 -14.40 -9.28
N LEU A 162 -16.85 -14.22 -10.57
CA LEU A 162 -17.35 -13.00 -11.21
C LEU A 162 -18.82 -13.16 -11.64
N ASP A 163 -19.56 -14.11 -11.07
CA ASP A 163 -20.95 -14.32 -11.44
C ASP A 163 -21.76 -13.03 -11.20
N GLY A 164 -22.57 -12.63 -12.16
CA GLY A 164 -23.35 -11.40 -12.07
C GLY A 164 -22.55 -10.08 -12.06
N ALA A 165 -21.22 -10.12 -12.10
CA ALA A 165 -20.38 -8.92 -12.07
C ALA A 165 -20.60 -8.03 -13.30
N ASN A 166 -20.47 -6.72 -13.11
CA ASN A 166 -20.52 -5.73 -14.19
C ASN A 166 -19.11 -5.28 -14.59
N LEU A 167 -18.60 -5.83 -15.69
CA LEU A 167 -17.31 -5.53 -16.30
C LEU A 167 -17.48 -4.69 -17.59
N ASN A 168 -18.63 -4.08 -17.78
CA ASN A 168 -18.91 -3.31 -18.99
C ASN A 168 -17.87 -2.17 -19.15
N PHE A 169 -17.29 -2.02 -20.33
CA PHE A 169 -16.19 -1.09 -20.62
C PHE A 169 -14.89 -1.31 -19.79
N ALA A 170 -14.77 -2.39 -19.02
CA ALA A 170 -13.54 -2.67 -18.29
C ALA A 170 -12.38 -2.98 -19.25
N ASN A 171 -11.16 -2.63 -18.84
CA ASN A 171 -9.94 -2.94 -19.56
C ASN A 171 -9.27 -4.19 -18.95
N LEU A 172 -9.38 -5.32 -19.63
CA LEU A 172 -8.82 -6.62 -19.23
C LEU A 172 -7.61 -7.02 -20.09
N ASP A 173 -6.94 -6.06 -20.74
CA ASP A 173 -5.77 -6.33 -21.55
C ASP A 173 -4.67 -7.01 -20.73
N GLY A 174 -4.29 -8.24 -21.11
CA GLY A 174 -3.27 -9.01 -20.39
C GLY A 174 -3.70 -9.60 -19.05
N ALA A 175 -4.95 -9.46 -18.64
CA ALA A 175 -5.46 -10.07 -17.42
C ALA A 175 -5.49 -11.60 -17.50
N ASN A 176 -5.29 -12.29 -16.40
CA ASN A 176 -5.41 -13.74 -16.27
C ASN A 176 -6.76 -14.09 -15.65
N MET A 177 -7.69 -14.64 -16.44
CA MET A 177 -9.00 -15.09 -15.97
C MET A 177 -9.13 -16.62 -15.97
N THR A 178 -8.02 -17.36 -15.95
CA THR A 178 -8.04 -18.83 -15.97
C THR A 178 -8.98 -19.38 -14.90
N GLY A 179 -9.97 -20.17 -15.32
CA GLY A 179 -10.93 -20.81 -14.40
C GLY A 179 -11.88 -19.84 -13.68
N ALA A 180 -11.91 -18.56 -14.05
CA ALA A 180 -12.86 -17.61 -13.49
C ALA A 180 -14.30 -17.98 -13.86
N ARG A 181 -15.23 -17.84 -12.91
CA ARG A 181 -16.66 -18.00 -13.16
C ARG A 181 -17.25 -16.66 -13.55
N MET A 182 -18.09 -16.66 -14.61
CA MET A 182 -18.65 -15.42 -15.19
C MET A 182 -20.12 -15.60 -15.56
N GLU A 183 -20.86 -16.45 -14.83
CA GLU A 183 -22.28 -16.70 -15.13
C GLU A 183 -23.10 -15.42 -14.90
N GLY A 184 -23.82 -14.96 -15.92
CA GLY A 184 -24.59 -13.73 -15.84
C GLY A 184 -23.77 -12.43 -15.75
N ALA A 185 -22.45 -12.48 -15.87
CA ALA A 185 -21.63 -11.28 -15.88
C ALA A 185 -21.87 -10.44 -17.13
N ASN A 186 -21.86 -9.11 -16.96
CA ASN A 186 -21.94 -8.16 -18.05
C ASN A 186 -20.54 -7.65 -18.44
N TYR A 187 -20.02 -8.08 -19.59
CA TYR A 187 -18.72 -7.67 -20.17
C TYR A 187 -18.88 -7.02 -21.57
N GLY A 188 -19.99 -6.38 -21.85
CA GLY A 188 -20.44 -5.93 -23.18
C GLY A 188 -19.41 -5.10 -23.86
N PHE A 189 -18.68 -4.21 -23.49
CA PHE A 189 -17.64 -3.46 -24.22
C PHE A 189 -16.27 -3.61 -23.53
N ALA A 190 -16.10 -4.68 -22.77
CA ALA A 190 -14.84 -4.95 -22.10
C ALA A 190 -13.74 -5.26 -23.12
N ARG A 191 -12.55 -4.74 -22.88
CA ARG A 191 -11.38 -4.92 -23.76
C ARG A 191 -10.55 -6.10 -23.29
N THR A 192 -10.23 -6.97 -24.22
CA THR A 192 -9.28 -8.06 -24.06
C THR A 192 -8.28 -8.05 -25.22
N SER A 193 -7.09 -8.57 -25.01
CA SER A 193 -6.02 -8.62 -26.01
C SER A 193 -5.52 -10.05 -26.22
N LYS A 194 -4.57 -10.22 -27.13
CA LYS A 194 -3.91 -11.52 -27.36
C LYS A 194 -3.14 -12.04 -26.13
N SER A 195 -2.78 -11.17 -25.19
CA SER A 195 -2.11 -11.52 -23.94
C SER A 195 -3.07 -11.82 -22.80
N THR A 196 -4.37 -11.57 -22.96
CA THR A 196 -5.39 -11.95 -21.98
C THR A 196 -5.57 -13.45 -21.98
N ILE A 197 -5.63 -14.06 -20.78
CA ILE A 197 -5.97 -15.47 -20.62
C ILE A 197 -7.45 -15.57 -20.25
N CYS A 198 -8.23 -16.19 -21.11
CA CYS A 198 -9.67 -16.32 -20.96
C CYS A 198 -10.06 -17.34 -19.88
N PRO A 199 -11.34 -17.36 -19.40
CA PRO A 199 -11.78 -18.31 -18.39
C PRO A 199 -11.57 -19.78 -18.75
N ASP A 200 -11.62 -20.11 -20.04
CA ASP A 200 -11.35 -21.45 -20.60
C ASP A 200 -9.84 -21.73 -20.83
N SER A 201 -8.97 -20.89 -20.31
CA SER A 201 -7.51 -20.97 -20.39
C SER A 201 -6.91 -20.76 -21.79
N ARG A 202 -7.69 -20.36 -22.81
CA ARG A 202 -7.13 -19.92 -24.11
C ARG A 202 -6.64 -18.47 -24.00
N ASN A 203 -5.70 -18.13 -24.91
CA ASN A 203 -5.30 -16.74 -25.08
C ASN A 203 -6.34 -15.99 -25.92
N GLY A 204 -6.71 -14.77 -25.45
CA GLY A 204 -7.74 -13.94 -26.06
C GLY A 204 -7.48 -13.42 -27.47
N PRO A 205 -8.43 -12.65 -28.03
CA PRO A 205 -9.59 -12.06 -27.37
C PRO A 205 -10.61 -13.10 -26.90
N CYS A 206 -11.28 -12.84 -25.77
CA CYS A 206 -12.12 -13.82 -25.08
C CYS A 206 -13.58 -13.81 -25.61
N TRP A 207 -14.05 -12.71 -26.16
CA TRP A 207 -15.38 -12.45 -26.74
C TRP A 207 -15.30 -11.49 -27.92
#